data_42fd1d167d18820fdda6d40330e51576
#
_entry.id   42fd1d167d18820fdda6d40330e51576
#
_cell.length_a   1.000
_cell.length_b   1.000
_cell.length_c   1.000
_cell.angle_alpha   90.00
_cell.angle_beta   90.00
_cell.angle_gamma   90.00
#
_symmetry.space_group_name_H-M   'P 1'
#
loop_
_entity.id
_entity.type
_entity.pdbx_description
1 polymer ?
#
loop_
_entity_poly.entity_id
_entity_poly.type
_entity_poly.pdbx_seq_one_letter_code
_entity_poly.pdbx_strand_id
1 'polypeptide(L)'
;MLKKHKIVFILVAVIAISAAVLTVLPIVLTLRCVSSDILITKFEKSIERNNTTKFERLLTDKTISGPFGTGMITYSDAESYTVLTERFHDFESEITSVAGAKPDYSWSGQDTATHPSSDIDILNSRGYSVSECVTVTGSVTAAGNGTSGTWTYELTIVKQGLYWYLADLKYGRN
;
A
#
# COMPACT_ATOMS: atom_id res chain seq x y z
N MET A 1 -32.08 42.79 18.45
CA MET A 1 -32.32 41.34 18.28
C MET A 1 -31.47 40.71 17.20
N LEU A 2 -31.22 41.31 16.04
CA LEU A 2 -30.47 40.73 14.92
C LEU A 2 -29.01 40.28 15.24
N LYS A 3 -28.29 40.96 16.15
CA LYS A 3 -26.88 40.59 16.48
C LYS A 3 -26.77 39.28 17.24
N LYS A 4 -27.70 38.91 18.12
CA LYS A 4 -27.68 37.66 18.87
C LYS A 4 -27.89 36.43 17.98
N HIS A 5 -28.75 36.51 16.96
CA HIS A 5 -28.98 35.40 16.04
C HIS A 5 -27.75 35.14 15.13
N LYS A 6 -27.03 36.17 14.71
CA LYS A 6 -25.80 35.99 13.93
C LYS A 6 -24.72 35.27 14.74
N ILE A 7 -24.55 35.59 16.02
CA ILE A 7 -23.55 34.95 16.90
C ILE A 7 -23.91 33.47 17.10
N VAL A 8 -25.18 33.18 17.36
CA VAL A 8 -25.64 31.77 17.50
C VAL A 8 -25.45 30.98 16.23
N PHE A 9 -25.73 31.57 15.06
CA PHE A 9 -25.53 30.92 13.76
C PHE A 9 -24.04 30.59 13.47
N ILE A 10 -23.15 31.53 13.80
CA ILE A 10 -21.68 31.33 13.67
C ILE A 10 -21.21 30.22 14.62
N LEU A 11 -21.69 30.21 15.87
CA LEU A 11 -21.32 29.18 16.85
C LEU A 11 -21.77 27.79 16.43
N VAL A 12 -22.99 27.66 15.94
CA VAL A 12 -23.55 26.38 15.42
C VAL A 12 -22.75 25.91 14.17
N ALA A 13 -22.42 26.84 13.27
CA ALA A 13 -21.60 26.49 12.10
C ALA A 13 -20.19 26.02 12.48
N VAL A 14 -19.52 26.67 13.44
CA VAL A 14 -18.20 26.27 13.94
C VAL A 14 -18.27 24.88 14.61
N ILE A 15 -19.30 24.62 15.43
CA ILE A 15 -19.47 23.30 16.06
C ILE A 15 -19.72 22.22 15.01
N ALA A 16 -20.55 22.48 14.00
CA ALA A 16 -20.84 21.54 12.93
C ALA A 16 -19.58 21.21 12.09
N ILE A 17 -18.78 22.21 11.75
CA ILE A 17 -17.51 22.05 11.03
C ILE A 17 -16.52 21.25 11.89
N SER A 18 -16.39 21.57 13.18
CA SER A 18 -15.51 20.84 14.10
C SER A 18 -15.92 19.39 14.25
N ALA A 19 -17.21 19.09 14.37
CA ALA A 19 -17.72 17.72 14.43
C ALA A 19 -17.47 16.97 13.12
N ALA A 20 -17.66 17.59 11.96
CA ALA A 20 -17.36 17.00 10.65
C ALA A 20 -15.87 16.69 10.50
N VAL A 21 -14.99 17.59 10.90
CA VAL A 21 -13.53 17.37 10.86
C VAL A 21 -13.13 16.23 11.79
N LEU A 22 -13.67 16.16 13.01
CA LEU A 22 -13.38 15.12 13.99
C LEU A 22 -13.86 13.72 13.56
N THR A 23 -14.91 13.64 12.73
CA THR A 23 -15.41 12.35 12.24
C THR A 23 -14.79 11.92 10.92
N VAL A 24 -14.52 12.84 10.00
CA VAL A 24 -13.98 12.55 8.67
C VAL A 24 -12.47 12.34 8.70
N LEU A 25 -11.74 13.13 9.50
CA LEU A 25 -10.27 13.03 9.58
C LEU A 25 -9.78 11.63 9.99
N PRO A 26 -10.27 10.98 11.05
CA PRO A 26 -9.85 9.63 11.41
C PRO A 26 -10.23 8.60 10.32
N ILE A 27 -11.34 8.76 9.63
CA ILE A 27 -11.73 7.86 8.52
C ILE A 27 -10.74 7.99 7.36
N VAL A 28 -10.36 9.19 6.97
CA VAL A 28 -9.38 9.43 5.90
C VAL A 28 -8.01 8.90 6.30
N LEU A 29 -7.57 9.11 7.54
CA LEU A 29 -6.29 8.60 8.05
C LEU A 29 -6.25 7.06 8.11
N THR A 30 -7.37 6.40 8.44
CA THR A 30 -7.44 4.93 8.45
C THR A 30 -7.48 4.32 7.05
N LEU A 31 -7.93 5.06 6.03
CA LEU A 31 -7.96 4.61 4.64
C LEU A 31 -6.59 4.75 3.95
N ARG A 32 -5.76 5.70 4.38
CA ARG A 32 -4.47 5.99 3.76
C ARG A 32 -3.30 5.43 4.59
N CYS A 33 -2.17 5.19 3.94
CA CYS A 33 -0.97 4.67 4.58
C CYS A 33 -0.05 5.84 4.99
N VAL A 34 -0.17 6.30 6.23
CA VAL A 34 0.65 7.40 6.77
C VAL A 34 2.06 6.95 7.19
N SER A 35 2.30 5.65 7.30
CA SER A 35 3.63 5.05 7.49
C SER A 35 3.81 3.82 6.61
N SER A 36 5.07 3.43 6.37
CA SER A 36 5.45 2.19 5.68
C SER A 36 4.86 0.96 6.36
N ASP A 37 4.92 0.88 7.69
CA ASP A 37 4.42 -0.25 8.47
C ASP A 37 2.91 -0.46 8.32
N ILE A 38 2.14 0.65 8.24
CA ILE A 38 0.70 0.57 7.97
C ILE A 38 0.45 0.02 6.57
N LEU A 39 1.26 0.40 5.58
CA LEU A 39 1.13 -0.12 4.21
C LEU A 39 1.43 -1.61 4.18
N ILE A 40 2.54 -2.04 4.79
CA ILE A 40 2.95 -3.45 4.87
C ILE A 40 1.85 -4.28 5.55
N THR A 41 1.38 -3.85 6.71
CA THR A 41 0.28 -4.53 7.43
C THR A 41 -1.00 -4.63 6.58
N LYS A 42 -1.32 -3.61 5.78
CA LYS A 42 -2.49 -3.66 4.88
C LYS A 42 -2.26 -4.58 3.69
N PHE A 43 -1.04 -4.65 3.16
CA PHE A 43 -0.66 -5.62 2.13
C PHE A 43 -0.85 -7.05 2.65
N GLU A 44 -0.26 -7.40 3.78
CA GLU A 44 -0.39 -8.70 4.43
C GLU A 44 -1.87 -9.09 4.62
N LYS A 45 -2.68 -8.18 5.17
CA LYS A 45 -4.12 -8.39 5.34
C LYS A 45 -4.90 -8.48 4.02
N SER A 46 -4.39 -7.93 2.93
CA SER A 46 -5.03 -8.10 1.62
C SER A 46 -4.82 -9.52 1.08
N ILE A 47 -3.64 -10.10 1.28
CA ILE A 47 -3.33 -11.50 0.97
C ILE A 47 -4.17 -12.44 1.86
N GLU A 48 -4.11 -12.29 3.19
CA GLU A 48 -4.86 -13.14 4.14
C GLU A 48 -6.36 -13.22 3.86
N ARG A 49 -6.91 -12.17 3.28
CA ARG A 49 -8.36 -12.04 3.02
C ARG A 49 -8.73 -12.23 1.56
N ASN A 50 -7.77 -12.51 0.70
CA ASN A 50 -7.95 -12.54 -0.76
C ASN A 50 -8.75 -11.32 -1.24
N ASN A 51 -8.27 -10.11 -0.93
CA ASN A 51 -9.04 -8.90 -1.13
C ASN A 51 -8.34 -7.93 -2.08
N THR A 52 -8.54 -8.12 -3.38
CA THR A 52 -8.00 -7.29 -4.45
C THR A 52 -8.33 -5.81 -4.28
N THR A 53 -9.57 -5.47 -3.91
CA THR A 53 -9.96 -4.06 -3.72
C THR A 53 -9.17 -3.38 -2.59
N LYS A 54 -8.76 -4.13 -1.56
CA LYS A 54 -7.87 -3.59 -0.51
C LYS A 54 -6.45 -3.44 -1.01
N PHE A 55 -5.97 -4.39 -1.80
CA PHE A 55 -4.66 -4.30 -2.43
C PHE A 55 -4.57 -3.10 -3.38
N GLU A 56 -5.54 -2.94 -4.28
CA GLU A 56 -5.61 -1.83 -5.23
C GLU A 56 -5.53 -0.45 -4.56
N ARG A 57 -6.06 -0.30 -3.35
CA ARG A 57 -5.97 0.95 -2.57
C ARG A 57 -4.58 1.25 -2.03
N LEU A 58 -3.64 0.30 -2.09
CA LEU A 58 -2.25 0.51 -1.72
C LEU A 58 -1.43 1.07 -2.89
N LEU A 59 -1.92 0.90 -4.13
CA LEU A 59 -1.25 1.35 -5.33
C LEU A 59 -1.32 2.88 -5.44
N THR A 60 -0.37 3.44 -6.15
CA THR A 60 -0.41 4.86 -6.48
C THR A 60 -1.50 5.13 -7.52
N ASP A 61 -2.10 6.32 -7.49
CA ASP A 61 -3.01 6.77 -8.55
C ASP A 61 -2.29 6.93 -9.90
N LYS A 62 -0.96 7.08 -9.85
CA LYS A 62 -0.06 7.09 -11.00
C LYS A 62 0.95 5.99 -10.79
N THR A 63 0.93 5.02 -11.63
CA THR A 63 1.86 3.91 -11.58
C THR A 63 3.27 4.38 -11.81
N ILE A 64 4.13 4.05 -10.85
CA ILE A 64 5.51 4.47 -10.85
C ILE A 64 6.34 3.38 -11.52
N SER A 65 6.81 3.65 -12.74
CA SER A 65 7.88 2.87 -13.35
C SER A 65 9.22 3.47 -12.93
N GLY A 66 10.02 2.71 -12.21
CA GLY A 66 11.27 3.22 -11.66
C GLY A 66 12.46 2.27 -11.83
N PRO A 67 13.65 2.72 -11.44
CA PRO A 67 14.86 1.90 -11.42
C PRO A 67 14.81 0.92 -10.24
N PHE A 68 13.72 0.13 -10.12
CA PHE A 68 13.55 -0.84 -9.07
C PHE A 68 14.31 -2.12 -9.42
N GLY A 69 15.37 -2.41 -8.69
CA GLY A 69 16.22 -3.59 -8.90
C GLY A 69 17.19 -3.45 -10.08
N THR A 70 17.63 -4.59 -10.64
CA THR A 70 18.66 -4.66 -11.68
C THR A 70 18.19 -4.32 -13.10
N GLY A 71 16.94 -3.87 -13.27
CA GLY A 71 16.36 -3.52 -14.57
C GLY A 71 15.37 -2.37 -14.46
N MET A 72 15.41 -1.48 -15.45
CA MET A 72 14.34 -0.49 -15.65
C MET A 72 13.11 -1.23 -16.17
N ILE A 73 12.10 -1.39 -15.31
CA ILE A 73 10.78 -1.82 -15.76
C ILE A 73 10.04 -0.56 -16.22
N THR A 74 9.91 -0.39 -17.51
CA THR A 74 9.09 0.67 -18.12
C THR A 74 7.70 0.11 -18.40
N TYR A 75 6.78 0.32 -17.48
CA TYR A 75 5.35 0.13 -17.77
C TYR A 75 4.71 1.49 -18.07
N SER A 76 3.71 1.52 -18.93
CA SER A 76 2.79 2.66 -19.01
C SER A 76 1.96 2.72 -17.71
N ASP A 77 1.43 3.89 -17.35
CA ASP A 77 0.69 4.08 -16.10
C ASP A 77 -0.47 3.06 -15.94
N ALA A 78 -1.18 2.72 -17.02
CA ALA A 78 -2.25 1.75 -17.01
C ALA A 78 -1.75 0.29 -16.92
N GLU A 79 -0.62 -0.02 -17.57
CA GLU A 79 -0.04 -1.37 -17.57
C GLU A 79 0.51 -1.75 -16.20
N SER A 80 1.16 -0.83 -15.48
CA SER A 80 1.70 -1.14 -14.16
C SER A 80 0.61 -1.47 -13.14
N TYR A 81 -0.54 -0.77 -13.17
CA TYR A 81 -1.66 -1.09 -12.30
C TYR A 81 -2.19 -2.50 -12.57
N THR A 82 -2.40 -2.83 -13.84
CA THR A 82 -2.85 -4.17 -14.27
C THR A 82 -1.84 -5.23 -13.86
N VAL A 83 -0.55 -5.02 -14.17
CA VAL A 83 0.52 -5.96 -13.84
C VAL A 83 0.64 -6.20 -12.32
N LEU A 84 0.54 -5.16 -11.49
CA LEU A 84 0.62 -5.32 -10.05
C LEU A 84 -0.61 -6.07 -9.49
N THR A 85 -1.79 -5.82 -10.05
CA THR A 85 -3.01 -6.53 -9.68
C THR A 85 -2.95 -8.01 -10.11
N GLU A 86 -2.44 -8.30 -11.30
CA GLU A 86 -2.19 -9.66 -11.77
C GLU A 86 -1.18 -10.39 -10.88
N ARG A 87 -0.05 -9.77 -10.56
CA ARG A 87 0.95 -10.34 -9.64
C ARG A 87 0.38 -10.63 -8.25
N PHE A 88 -0.49 -9.78 -7.76
CA PHE A 88 -1.18 -10.02 -6.50
C PHE A 88 -2.06 -11.27 -6.59
N HIS A 89 -2.84 -11.41 -7.66
CA HIS A 89 -3.66 -12.58 -7.90
C HIS A 89 -2.85 -13.86 -8.07
N ASP A 90 -1.75 -13.79 -8.81
CA ASP A 90 -0.86 -14.93 -9.01
C ASP A 90 -0.23 -15.36 -7.68
N PHE A 91 0.22 -14.41 -6.86
CA PHE A 91 0.79 -14.69 -5.55
C PHE A 91 -0.23 -15.34 -4.62
N GLU A 92 -1.43 -14.82 -4.53
CA GLU A 92 -2.52 -15.37 -3.73
C GLU A 92 -2.95 -16.75 -4.24
N SER A 93 -3.07 -16.91 -5.55
CA SER A 93 -3.42 -18.17 -6.20
C SER A 93 -2.38 -19.25 -5.96
N GLU A 94 -1.09 -18.91 -6.01
CA GLU A 94 0.00 -19.84 -5.72
C GLU A 94 -0.04 -20.29 -4.25
N ILE A 95 -0.27 -19.38 -3.30
CA ILE A 95 -0.43 -19.71 -1.88
C ILE A 95 -1.62 -20.66 -1.68
N THR A 96 -2.77 -20.33 -2.26
CA THR A 96 -4.00 -21.11 -2.07
C THR A 96 -3.94 -22.47 -2.76
N SER A 97 -3.21 -22.58 -3.86
CA SER A 97 -2.99 -23.87 -4.55
C SER A 97 -2.21 -24.87 -3.69
N VAL A 98 -1.35 -24.38 -2.81
CA VAL A 98 -0.53 -25.23 -1.91
C VAL A 98 -1.21 -25.45 -0.57
N ALA A 99 -1.67 -24.38 0.08
CA ALA A 99 -2.15 -24.41 1.46
C ALA A 99 -3.69 -24.45 1.58
N GLY A 100 -4.41 -24.40 0.44
CA GLY A 100 -5.87 -24.41 0.41
C GLY A 100 -6.49 -23.03 0.53
N ALA A 101 -7.82 -22.97 0.43
CA ALA A 101 -8.58 -21.73 0.30
C ALA A 101 -8.59 -20.82 1.55
N LYS A 102 -8.22 -21.35 2.72
CA LYS A 102 -8.19 -20.60 3.98
C LYS A 102 -6.99 -21.05 4.81
N PRO A 103 -5.77 -20.74 4.39
CA PRO A 103 -4.59 -21.12 5.14
C PRO A 103 -4.41 -20.26 6.39
N ASP A 104 -3.69 -20.80 7.37
CA ASP A 104 -3.11 -20.03 8.46
C ASP A 104 -1.82 -19.37 7.97
N TYR A 105 -1.71 -18.06 8.15
CA TYR A 105 -0.57 -17.28 7.70
C TYR A 105 0.38 -16.94 8.86
N SER A 106 1.67 -17.00 8.59
CA SER A 106 2.74 -16.53 9.49
C SER A 106 3.73 -15.68 8.70
N TRP A 107 3.81 -14.39 9.04
CA TRP A 107 4.69 -13.41 8.41
C TRP A 107 5.98 -13.25 9.21
N SER A 108 7.12 -13.10 8.55
CA SER A 108 8.43 -12.99 9.22
C SER A 108 9.49 -12.32 8.34
N GLY A 109 10.59 -11.93 8.98
CA GLY A 109 11.82 -11.51 8.31
C GLY A 109 11.67 -10.21 7.52
N GLN A 110 11.06 -9.16 8.10
CA GLN A 110 10.96 -7.87 7.41
C GLN A 110 12.29 -7.10 7.52
N ASP A 111 13.00 -7.02 6.40
CA ASP A 111 14.16 -6.15 6.22
C ASP A 111 13.80 -4.97 5.32
N THR A 112 14.35 -3.79 5.63
CA THR A 112 14.06 -2.56 4.90
C THR A 112 15.33 -1.93 4.38
N ALA A 113 15.40 -1.69 3.07
CA ALA A 113 16.49 -0.99 2.40
C ALA A 113 15.99 0.33 1.78
N THR A 114 16.61 1.44 2.14
CA THR A 114 16.29 2.75 1.57
C THR A 114 17.02 2.94 0.25
N HIS A 115 16.31 3.41 -0.77
CA HIS A 115 16.88 3.77 -2.05
C HIS A 115 17.70 5.07 -1.96
N PRO A 116 18.80 5.19 -2.73
CA PRO A 116 19.58 6.41 -2.76
C PRO A 116 18.80 7.58 -3.39
N SER A 117 19.21 8.80 -3.09
CA SER A 117 18.59 10.01 -3.63
C SER A 117 18.61 10.06 -5.17
N SER A 118 19.60 9.46 -5.82
CA SER A 118 19.67 9.34 -7.28
C SER A 118 18.45 8.65 -7.89
N ASP A 119 17.93 7.61 -7.24
CA ASP A 119 16.74 6.88 -7.71
C ASP A 119 15.48 7.77 -7.56
N ILE A 120 15.40 8.49 -6.44
CA ILE A 120 14.34 9.46 -6.19
C ILE A 120 14.38 10.60 -7.22
N ASP A 121 15.56 11.09 -7.56
CA ASP A 121 15.74 12.13 -8.59
C ASP A 121 15.29 11.64 -9.98
N ILE A 122 15.58 10.37 -10.32
CA ILE A 122 15.10 9.75 -11.56
C ILE A 122 13.56 9.70 -11.57
N LEU A 123 12.93 9.26 -10.48
CA LEU A 123 11.48 9.23 -10.36
C LEU A 123 10.88 10.65 -10.50
N ASN A 124 11.47 11.62 -9.84
CA ASN A 124 10.98 13.00 -9.86
C ASN A 124 11.20 13.68 -11.22
N SER A 125 12.27 13.34 -11.94
CA SER A 125 12.47 13.81 -13.33
C SER A 125 11.37 13.31 -14.28
N ARG A 126 10.69 12.23 -13.93
CA ARG A 126 9.53 11.66 -14.63
C ARG A 126 8.18 12.17 -14.12
N GLY A 127 8.19 13.08 -13.15
CA GLY A 127 6.98 13.75 -12.63
C GLY A 127 6.26 13.05 -11.50
N TYR A 128 6.88 12.10 -10.79
CA TYR A 128 6.21 11.31 -9.75
C TYR A 128 6.12 11.96 -8.37
N SER A 129 6.89 13.00 -8.08
CA SER A 129 6.87 13.73 -6.79
C SER A 129 7.09 12.83 -5.57
N VAL A 130 8.08 11.94 -5.66
CA VAL A 130 8.47 11.01 -4.59
C VAL A 130 9.44 11.69 -3.65
N SER A 131 9.23 11.55 -2.34
CA SER A 131 10.14 12.06 -1.30
C SER A 131 11.00 10.95 -0.66
N GLU A 132 10.50 9.73 -0.62
CA GLU A 132 11.20 8.56 -0.06
C GLU A 132 10.84 7.33 -0.89
N CYS A 133 11.81 6.41 -1.05
CA CYS A 133 11.62 5.12 -1.71
C CYS A 133 12.34 4.04 -0.89
N VAL A 134 11.64 2.95 -0.58
CA VAL A 134 12.15 1.85 0.24
C VAL A 134 11.76 0.52 -0.38
N THR A 135 12.68 -0.44 -0.34
CA THR A 135 12.37 -1.84 -0.60
C THR A 135 12.24 -2.58 0.72
N VAL A 136 11.14 -3.30 0.88
CA VAL A 136 10.85 -4.16 2.03
C VAL A 136 10.84 -5.60 1.58
N THR A 137 11.70 -6.42 2.17
CA THR A 137 11.72 -7.86 1.92
C THR A 137 11.19 -8.61 3.14
N GLY A 138 10.49 -9.70 2.89
CA GLY A 138 9.96 -10.53 3.96
C GLY A 138 9.57 -11.91 3.46
N SER A 139 9.05 -12.71 4.36
CA SER A 139 8.53 -14.04 4.02
C SER A 139 7.18 -14.30 4.66
N VAL A 140 6.40 -15.13 4.00
CA VAL A 140 5.13 -15.64 4.48
C VAL A 140 5.12 -17.16 4.40
N THR A 141 4.77 -17.80 5.50
CA THR A 141 4.44 -19.23 5.53
C THR A 141 2.94 -19.36 5.59
N ALA A 142 2.37 -20.15 4.69
CA ALA A 142 0.95 -20.48 4.68
C ALA A 142 0.78 -21.98 4.89
N ALA A 143 -0.09 -22.39 5.81
CA ALA A 143 -0.35 -23.77 6.14
C ALA A 143 -1.85 -24.05 6.15
N GLY A 144 -2.25 -25.19 5.56
CA GLY A 144 -3.64 -25.64 5.53
C GLY A 144 -3.78 -26.95 4.80
N ASN A 145 -4.88 -27.68 5.06
CA ASN A 145 -5.17 -28.98 4.45
C ASN A 145 -4.05 -30.03 4.59
N GLY A 146 -3.24 -29.94 5.66
CA GLY A 146 -2.10 -30.83 5.89
C GLY A 146 -0.85 -30.52 5.07
N THR A 147 -0.84 -29.40 4.34
CA THR A 147 0.30 -28.92 3.54
C THR A 147 0.72 -27.52 3.99
N SER A 148 1.96 -27.16 3.69
CA SER A 148 2.48 -25.81 3.94
C SER A 148 3.47 -25.41 2.86
N GLY A 149 3.63 -24.11 2.67
CA GLY A 149 4.65 -23.52 1.80
C GLY A 149 5.15 -22.21 2.37
N THR A 150 6.35 -21.82 1.96
CA THR A 150 6.95 -20.54 2.34
C THR A 150 7.30 -19.78 1.07
N TRP A 151 6.95 -18.50 1.04
CA TRP A 151 7.24 -17.58 -0.05
C TRP A 151 7.99 -16.38 0.50
N THR A 152 8.92 -15.90 -0.29
CA THR A 152 9.54 -14.58 -0.09
C THR A 152 8.79 -13.54 -0.90
N TYR A 153 8.72 -12.32 -0.38
CA TYR A 153 8.19 -11.18 -1.11
C TYR A 153 9.12 -9.98 -1.00
N GLU A 154 9.07 -9.13 -2.02
CA GLU A 154 9.76 -7.85 -2.08
C GLU A 154 8.74 -6.78 -2.50
N LEU A 155 8.53 -5.79 -1.65
CA LEU A 155 7.69 -4.63 -1.91
C LEU A 155 8.58 -3.41 -2.14
N THR A 156 8.43 -2.73 -3.28
CA THR A 156 8.94 -1.37 -3.41
C THR A 156 7.84 -0.41 -3.06
N ILE A 157 8.07 0.42 -2.05
CA ILE A 157 7.10 1.39 -1.56
C ILE A 157 7.67 2.79 -1.66
N VAL A 158 6.84 3.74 -2.01
CA VAL A 158 7.21 5.14 -2.22
C VAL A 158 6.34 6.07 -1.41
N LYS A 159 6.92 7.18 -0.97
CA LYS A 159 6.19 8.23 -0.27
C LYS A 159 5.93 9.40 -1.22
N GLN A 160 4.66 9.73 -1.40
CA GLN A 160 4.18 10.87 -2.16
C GLN A 160 3.35 11.78 -1.25
N GLY A 161 3.86 12.98 -0.99
CA GLY A 161 3.28 13.88 0.02
C GLY A 161 3.31 13.27 1.42
N LEU A 162 2.13 13.06 2.02
CA LEU A 162 1.99 12.53 3.38
C LEU A 162 1.79 11.00 3.43
N TYR A 163 1.70 10.32 2.28
CA TYR A 163 1.24 8.93 2.23
C TYR A 163 2.22 8.02 1.52
N TRP A 164 2.24 6.77 1.98
CA TRP A 164 2.99 5.69 1.36
C TRP A 164 2.11 4.89 0.40
N TYR A 165 2.72 4.43 -0.70
CA TYR A 165 2.08 3.68 -1.76
C TYR A 165 2.96 2.51 -2.21
N LEU A 166 2.33 1.43 -2.64
CA LEU A 166 3.01 0.31 -3.26
C LEU A 166 3.31 0.66 -4.73
N ALA A 167 4.57 0.54 -5.10
CA ALA A 167 5.07 0.83 -6.46
C ALA A 167 5.47 -0.44 -7.21
N ASP A 168 5.93 -1.49 -6.52
CA ASP A 168 6.24 -2.79 -7.12
C ASP A 168 6.04 -3.93 -6.12
N LEU A 169 5.72 -5.12 -6.64
CA LEU A 169 5.58 -6.36 -5.91
C LEU A 169 6.32 -7.46 -6.67
N LYS A 170 7.26 -8.11 -5.99
CA LYS A 170 7.87 -9.35 -6.45
C LYS A 170 7.68 -10.42 -5.40
N TYR A 171 7.60 -11.66 -5.81
CA TYR A 171 7.51 -12.80 -4.91
C TYR A 171 8.18 -14.03 -5.53
N GLY A 172 8.50 -14.99 -4.68
CA GLY A 172 9.04 -16.28 -5.10
C GLY A 172 8.80 -17.32 -4.03
N ARG A 173 8.65 -18.58 -4.45
CA ARG A 173 8.51 -19.71 -3.55
C ARG A 173 9.87 -20.28 -3.20
N ASN A 174 10.09 -20.56 -1.91
CA ASN A 174 11.28 -21.23 -1.37
C ASN A 174 11.15 -22.76 -1.43
#